data_36476be9fb1cd3172a58994ff554c733
#
_entry.id   36476be9fb1cd3172a58994ff554c733
#
_cell.length_a   1.000
_cell.length_b   1.000
_cell.length_c   1.000
_cell.angle_alpha   90.00
_cell.angle_beta   90.00
_cell.angle_gamma   90.00
#
_symmetry.space_group_name_H-M   'P 1'
#
loop_
_entity.id
_entity.type
_entity.pdbx_description
1 polymer ?
#
loop_
_entity_poly.entity_id
_entity_poly.type
_entity_poly.pdbx_seq_one_letter_code
_entity_poly.pdbx_strand_id
1 'polypeptide(L)'
;MRPAVPFSFPGIAEDIQKLDGLLEIGLNTAGWRIPEAPAILNLACGRADETGVLLSRLAPLACRLFYLGIDLRGSEIQEARARWIPTREAGHELEFRSGDASRTDRMAQLPPFDFIFIRHQNFWNDPETWTRLYANALAKLKPTGKLAITSYFDREHDLACACLKQLGAACVANIANPYSRALDDAPGKSVDRHLALFSLKQTTS
;
A
#
# COMPACT_ATOMS: atom_id res chain seq x y z
N MET A 1 -12.61 -21.22 -5.28
CA MET A 1 -12.76 -20.96 -3.84
C MET A 1 -11.37 -20.66 -3.31
N ARG A 2 -11.07 -19.40 -2.96
CA ARG A 2 -9.74 -19.05 -2.42
C ARG A 2 -9.57 -19.70 -1.07
N PRO A 3 -8.42 -20.33 -0.77
CA PRO A 3 -8.18 -20.85 0.56
C PRO A 3 -8.23 -19.71 1.57
N ALA A 4 -8.96 -19.90 2.66
CA ALA A 4 -8.98 -18.95 3.75
C ALA A 4 -7.56 -18.84 4.33
N VAL A 5 -6.95 -17.66 4.21
CA VAL A 5 -5.63 -17.39 4.80
C VAL A 5 -5.84 -17.12 6.29
N PRO A 6 -5.28 -17.93 7.19
CA PRO A 6 -5.47 -17.71 8.62
C PRO A 6 -4.77 -16.42 9.06
N PHE A 7 -5.52 -15.54 9.72
CA PHE A 7 -4.96 -14.36 10.37
C PHE A 7 -4.60 -14.68 11.82
N SER A 8 -3.40 -14.25 12.24
CA SER A 8 -2.85 -14.57 13.54
C SER A 8 -3.49 -13.81 14.71
N PHE A 9 -4.29 -12.76 14.43
CA PHE A 9 -4.86 -11.89 15.46
C PHE A 9 -6.35 -11.62 15.24
N PRO A 10 -7.16 -11.55 16.32
CA PRO A 10 -8.56 -11.15 16.27
C PRO A 10 -8.74 -9.78 15.62
N GLY A 11 -9.78 -9.62 14.79
CA GLY A 11 -10.12 -8.35 14.14
C GLY A 11 -9.41 -8.06 12.82
N ILE A 12 -8.28 -8.71 12.51
CA ILE A 12 -7.56 -8.44 11.25
C ILE A 12 -8.41 -8.77 10.03
N ALA A 13 -9.14 -9.88 10.04
CA ALA A 13 -10.00 -10.26 8.91
C ALA A 13 -11.07 -9.20 8.62
N GLU A 14 -11.68 -8.64 9.67
CA GLU A 14 -12.67 -7.57 9.56
C GLU A 14 -12.01 -6.26 9.06
N ASP A 15 -10.84 -5.90 9.59
CA ASP A 15 -10.09 -4.72 9.14
C ASP A 15 -9.70 -4.84 7.65
N ILE A 16 -9.29 -6.03 7.21
CA ILE A 16 -8.96 -6.30 5.79
C ILE A 16 -10.21 -6.21 4.90
N GLN A 17 -11.37 -6.66 5.37
CA GLN A 17 -12.62 -6.51 4.63
C GLN A 17 -13.03 -5.03 4.51
N LYS A 18 -12.84 -4.22 5.57
CA LYS A 18 -13.09 -2.78 5.55
C LYS A 18 -12.12 -2.05 4.62
N LEU A 19 -10.85 -2.46 4.62
CA LEU A 19 -9.84 -1.94 3.68
C LEU A 19 -10.21 -2.23 2.23
N ASP A 20 -10.76 -3.41 1.93
CA ASP A 20 -11.21 -3.78 0.58
C ASP A 20 -12.25 -2.78 0.05
N GLY A 21 -13.29 -2.48 0.84
CA GLY A 21 -14.30 -1.48 0.47
C GLY A 21 -13.74 -0.06 0.37
N LEU A 22 -12.82 0.31 1.26
CA LEU A 22 -12.18 1.62 1.23
C LEU A 22 -11.32 1.81 -0.04
N LEU A 23 -10.56 0.79 -0.42
CA LEU A 23 -9.77 0.80 -1.67
C LEU A 23 -10.67 0.87 -2.90
N GLU A 24 -11.80 0.16 -2.93
CA GLU A 24 -12.78 0.26 -4.01
C GLU A 24 -13.26 1.70 -4.22
N ILE A 25 -13.69 2.35 -3.14
CA ILE A 25 -14.13 3.75 -3.19
C ILE A 25 -13.00 4.66 -3.67
N GLY A 26 -11.78 4.47 -3.14
CA GLY A 26 -10.62 5.28 -3.50
C GLY A 26 -10.23 5.15 -4.98
N LEU A 27 -10.16 3.93 -5.48
CA LEU A 27 -9.82 3.65 -6.88
C LEU A 27 -10.88 4.19 -7.85
N ASN A 28 -12.17 4.04 -7.52
CA ASN A 28 -13.27 4.59 -8.30
C ASN A 28 -13.23 6.12 -8.31
N THR A 29 -12.99 6.76 -7.16
CA THR A 29 -12.86 8.22 -7.04
C THR A 29 -11.69 8.74 -7.88
N ALA A 30 -10.57 8.01 -7.88
CA ALA A 30 -9.39 8.36 -8.67
C ALA A 30 -9.57 8.11 -10.18
N GLY A 31 -10.62 7.41 -10.61
CA GLY A 31 -10.88 7.08 -12.01
C GLY A 31 -9.73 6.29 -12.66
N TRP A 32 -9.00 5.49 -11.88
CA TRP A 32 -7.81 4.81 -12.36
C TRP A 32 -8.14 3.53 -13.11
N ARG A 33 -7.58 3.40 -14.32
CA ARG A 33 -7.66 2.15 -15.10
C ARG A 33 -6.50 1.23 -14.73
N ILE A 34 -6.84 0.07 -14.22
CA ILE A 34 -5.86 -0.96 -13.85
C ILE A 34 -5.28 -1.58 -15.13
N PRO A 35 -3.96 -1.65 -15.28
CA PRO A 35 -3.32 -2.32 -16.41
C PRO A 35 -3.60 -3.82 -16.46
N GLU A 36 -3.48 -4.45 -17.64
CA GLU A 36 -3.65 -5.90 -17.82
C GLU A 36 -2.60 -6.73 -17.07
N ALA A 37 -1.40 -6.20 -16.91
CA ALA A 37 -0.30 -6.83 -16.19
C ALA A 37 0.29 -5.85 -15.15
N PRO A 38 -0.40 -5.60 -14.02
CA PRO A 38 0.03 -4.60 -13.07
C PRO A 38 1.27 -5.04 -12.28
N ALA A 39 2.16 -4.08 -12.03
CA ALA A 39 3.25 -4.19 -11.07
C ALA A 39 2.86 -3.45 -9.78
N ILE A 40 2.85 -4.15 -8.66
CA ILE A 40 2.40 -3.66 -7.35
C ILE A 40 3.58 -3.68 -6.37
N LEU A 41 3.80 -2.58 -5.67
CA LEU A 41 4.77 -2.46 -4.60
C LEU A 41 4.07 -2.15 -3.27
N ASN A 42 4.29 -2.98 -2.26
CA ASN A 42 3.79 -2.77 -0.90
C ASN A 42 4.97 -2.47 0.02
N LEU A 43 5.08 -1.22 0.46
CA LEU A 43 6.18 -0.72 1.28
C LEU A 43 5.82 -0.71 2.77
N ALA A 44 6.78 -1.11 3.62
CA ALA A 44 6.59 -1.32 5.04
C ALA A 44 5.40 -2.27 5.32
N CYS A 45 5.34 -3.37 4.55
CA CYS A 45 4.18 -4.25 4.47
C CYS A 45 3.99 -5.16 5.70
N GLY A 46 4.96 -5.22 6.60
CA GLY A 46 4.90 -6.16 7.72
C GLY A 46 4.67 -7.59 7.25
N ARG A 47 3.66 -8.25 7.82
CA ARG A 47 3.21 -9.61 7.42
C ARG A 47 2.38 -9.62 6.13
N ALA A 48 2.20 -8.46 5.51
CA ALA A 48 1.47 -8.27 4.27
C ALA A 48 0.02 -8.82 4.31
N ASP A 49 -0.69 -8.54 5.41
CA ASP A 49 -2.06 -9.05 5.64
C ASP A 49 -3.03 -8.58 4.53
N GLU A 50 -2.81 -7.40 3.95
CA GLU A 50 -3.59 -6.80 2.88
C GLU A 50 -3.32 -7.35 1.47
N THR A 51 -2.32 -8.22 1.29
CA THR A 51 -1.94 -8.74 -0.04
C THR A 51 -3.14 -9.30 -0.81
N GLY A 52 -4.00 -10.08 -0.15
CA GLY A 52 -5.19 -10.65 -0.80
C GLY A 52 -6.14 -9.61 -1.35
N VAL A 53 -6.33 -8.51 -0.63
CA VAL A 53 -7.15 -7.37 -1.07
C VAL A 53 -6.50 -6.66 -2.25
N LEU A 54 -5.19 -6.36 -2.16
CA LEU A 54 -4.47 -5.72 -3.27
C LEU A 54 -4.53 -6.55 -4.54
N LEU A 55 -4.33 -7.87 -4.44
CA LEU A 55 -4.45 -8.77 -5.60
C LEU A 55 -5.87 -8.78 -6.17
N SER A 56 -6.90 -8.89 -5.32
CA SER A 56 -8.28 -8.96 -5.78
C SER A 56 -8.77 -7.67 -6.43
N ARG A 57 -8.33 -6.52 -5.93
CA ARG A 57 -8.75 -5.20 -6.44
C ARG A 57 -7.94 -4.73 -7.63
N LEU A 58 -6.65 -5.04 -7.67
CA LEU A 58 -5.73 -4.50 -8.67
C LEU A 58 -5.45 -5.46 -9.84
N ALA A 59 -5.87 -6.72 -9.72
CA ALA A 59 -5.63 -7.71 -10.76
C ALA A 59 -6.81 -8.69 -10.95
N PRO A 60 -8.09 -8.24 -10.92
CA PRO A 60 -9.23 -9.15 -10.94
C PRO A 60 -9.29 -9.98 -12.22
N LEU A 61 -8.73 -9.50 -13.31
CA LEU A 61 -8.71 -10.13 -14.63
C LEU A 61 -7.29 -10.26 -15.22
N ALA A 62 -6.26 -9.99 -14.41
CA ALA A 62 -4.89 -10.03 -14.91
C ALA A 62 -4.44 -11.46 -15.15
N CYS A 63 -3.94 -11.74 -16.35
CA CYS A 63 -3.27 -13.00 -16.66
C CYS A 63 -1.90 -13.10 -15.99
N ARG A 64 -1.27 -11.95 -15.71
CA ARG A 64 0.05 -11.82 -15.09
C ARG A 64 0.06 -10.61 -14.20
N LEU A 65 0.68 -10.72 -13.03
CA LEU A 65 1.01 -9.56 -12.18
C LEU A 65 2.36 -9.79 -11.51
N PHE A 66 3.02 -8.69 -11.18
CA PHE A 66 4.18 -8.68 -10.31
C PHE A 66 3.82 -7.97 -9.01
N TYR A 67 4.01 -8.63 -7.87
CA TYR A 67 3.80 -8.07 -6.54
C TYR A 67 5.09 -8.18 -5.73
N LEU A 68 5.52 -7.05 -5.17
CA LEU A 68 6.67 -6.99 -4.27
C LEU A 68 6.26 -6.35 -2.93
N GLY A 69 6.39 -7.11 -1.84
CA GLY A 69 6.29 -6.60 -0.48
C GLY A 69 7.68 -6.37 0.12
N ILE A 70 7.89 -5.23 0.76
CA ILE A 70 9.16 -4.88 1.43
C ILE A 70 8.87 -4.46 2.87
N ASP A 71 9.58 -5.05 3.83
CA ASP A 71 9.59 -4.62 5.22
C ASP A 71 10.96 -4.84 5.86
N LEU A 72 11.30 -4.01 6.84
CA LEU A 72 12.57 -4.10 7.56
C LEU A 72 12.65 -5.37 8.43
N ARG A 73 11.50 -5.84 8.93
CA ARG A 73 11.40 -6.96 9.88
C ARG A 73 11.40 -8.30 9.16
N GLY A 74 12.56 -8.96 9.20
CA GLY A 74 12.77 -10.23 8.49
C GLY A 74 11.81 -11.36 8.92
N SER A 75 11.41 -11.42 10.20
CA SER A 75 10.44 -12.41 10.71
C SER A 75 9.05 -12.23 10.08
N GLU A 76 8.58 -11.00 9.93
CA GLU A 76 7.30 -10.71 9.29
C GLU A 76 7.31 -11.03 7.79
N ILE A 77 8.44 -10.77 7.13
CA ILE A 77 8.63 -11.16 5.72
C ILE A 77 8.64 -12.68 5.55
N GLN A 78 9.22 -13.45 6.50
CA GLN A 78 9.14 -14.90 6.47
C GLN A 78 7.69 -15.40 6.61
N GLU A 79 6.90 -14.79 7.50
CA GLU A 79 5.48 -15.09 7.65
C GLU A 79 4.69 -14.75 6.37
N ALA A 80 4.94 -13.58 5.78
CA ALA A 80 4.32 -13.18 4.52
C ALA A 80 4.63 -14.18 3.39
N ARG A 81 5.88 -14.63 3.26
CA ARG A 81 6.28 -15.65 2.28
C ARG A 81 5.56 -16.98 2.50
N ALA A 82 5.54 -17.47 3.74
CA ALA A 82 4.88 -18.72 4.08
C ALA A 82 3.36 -18.69 3.78
N ARG A 83 2.74 -17.52 3.96
CA ARG A 83 1.31 -17.33 3.74
C ARG A 83 0.95 -17.18 2.27
N TRP A 84 1.67 -16.35 1.51
CA TRP A 84 1.23 -15.91 0.20
C TRP A 84 1.86 -16.63 -0.98
N ILE A 85 3.11 -17.11 -0.87
CA ILE A 85 3.77 -17.80 -1.98
C ILE A 85 3.04 -19.08 -2.39
N PRO A 86 2.55 -19.94 -1.47
CA PRO A 86 1.82 -21.15 -1.82
C PRO A 86 0.44 -20.90 -2.46
N THR A 87 -0.16 -19.71 -2.22
CA THR A 87 -1.51 -19.37 -2.69
C THR A 87 -1.53 -18.60 -4.00
N ARG A 88 -0.36 -18.28 -4.57
CA ARG A 88 -0.28 -17.53 -5.82
C ARG A 88 -0.96 -18.28 -6.97
N GLU A 89 -1.67 -17.53 -7.81
CA GLU A 89 -2.24 -18.05 -9.04
C GLU A 89 -1.17 -18.26 -10.11
N ALA A 90 -1.40 -19.18 -11.03
CA ALA A 90 -0.48 -19.43 -12.15
C ALA A 90 -0.31 -18.14 -12.99
N GLY A 91 0.92 -17.79 -13.29
CA GLY A 91 1.25 -16.57 -14.04
C GLY A 91 1.51 -15.34 -13.17
N HIS A 92 1.17 -15.36 -11.87
CA HIS A 92 1.49 -14.27 -10.95
C HIS A 92 2.85 -14.48 -10.29
N GLU A 93 3.59 -13.41 -10.13
CA GLU A 93 4.88 -13.39 -9.43
C GLU A 93 4.72 -12.59 -8.13
N LEU A 94 4.82 -13.28 -6.99
CA LEU A 94 4.77 -12.69 -5.66
C LEU A 94 6.13 -12.81 -5.00
N GLU A 95 6.67 -11.68 -4.61
CA GLU A 95 7.96 -11.60 -3.93
C GLU A 95 7.84 -10.79 -2.64
N PHE A 96 8.56 -11.22 -1.60
CA PHE A 96 8.67 -10.49 -0.34
C PHE A 96 10.13 -10.38 0.04
N ARG A 97 10.63 -9.16 0.27
CA ARG A 97 12.03 -8.87 0.61
C ARG A 97 12.15 -8.19 1.96
N SER A 98 13.07 -8.68 2.78
CA SER A 98 13.50 -7.93 3.95
C SER A 98 14.44 -6.81 3.51
N GLY A 99 14.14 -5.57 3.91
CA GLY A 99 14.93 -4.41 3.55
C GLY A 99 14.31 -3.09 4.02
N ASP A 100 15.11 -2.05 4.01
CA ASP A 100 14.68 -0.70 4.35
C ASP A 100 13.85 -0.09 3.20
N ALA A 101 12.53 -0.02 3.38
CA ALA A 101 11.58 0.53 2.41
C ALA A 101 11.90 2.01 2.03
N SER A 102 12.58 2.76 2.90
CA SER A 102 13.00 4.12 2.61
C SER A 102 14.21 4.20 1.67
N ARG A 103 14.83 3.07 1.34
CA ARG A 103 16.03 2.98 0.50
C ARG A 103 15.83 2.15 -0.76
N THR A 104 14.64 2.20 -1.33
CA THR A 104 14.34 1.52 -2.61
C THR A 104 15.18 2.02 -3.79
N ASP A 105 15.76 3.23 -3.68
CA ASP A 105 16.76 3.76 -4.60
C ASP A 105 18.04 2.90 -4.67
N ARG A 106 18.41 2.22 -3.59
CA ARG A 106 19.57 1.33 -3.48
C ARG A 106 19.28 -0.12 -3.80
N MET A 107 18.03 -0.48 -4.00
CA MET A 107 17.65 -1.85 -4.36
C MET A 107 17.84 -2.05 -5.85
N ALA A 108 18.73 -2.99 -6.21
CA ALA A 108 19.00 -3.31 -7.61
C ALA A 108 17.74 -3.82 -8.32
N GLN A 109 17.54 -3.38 -9.57
CA GLN A 109 16.58 -3.95 -10.52
C GLN A 109 15.09 -3.86 -10.14
N LEU A 110 14.68 -2.88 -9.32
CA LEU A 110 13.25 -2.65 -9.13
C LEU A 110 12.63 -2.03 -10.39
N PRO A 111 11.59 -2.67 -10.97
CA PRO A 111 10.86 -2.08 -12.09
C PRO A 111 10.07 -0.84 -11.63
N PRO A 112 9.58 -0.02 -12.56
CA PRO A 112 8.55 0.96 -12.24
C PRO A 112 7.21 0.24 -11.95
N PHE A 113 6.44 0.79 -10.99
CA PHE A 113 5.21 0.19 -10.49
C PHE A 113 3.97 0.95 -10.95
N ASP A 114 2.88 0.21 -11.18
CA ASP A 114 1.56 0.76 -11.50
C ASP A 114 0.82 1.18 -10.23
N PHE A 115 1.05 0.46 -9.13
CA PHE A 115 0.47 0.77 -7.84
C PHE A 115 1.49 0.60 -6.72
N ILE A 116 1.58 1.61 -5.86
CA ILE A 116 2.41 1.55 -4.66
C ILE A 116 1.50 1.76 -3.45
N PHE A 117 1.59 0.87 -2.48
CA PHE A 117 0.78 0.90 -1.27
C PHE A 117 1.65 1.04 -0.02
N ILE A 118 1.22 1.90 0.90
CA ILE A 118 1.84 2.10 2.20
C ILE A 118 0.73 2.12 3.24
N ARG A 119 0.60 1.03 3.98
CA ARG A 119 -0.43 0.91 4.99
C ARG A 119 0.09 1.37 6.35
N HIS A 120 -0.72 2.17 7.07
CA HIS A 120 -0.43 2.60 8.43
C HIS A 120 0.95 3.29 8.55
N GLN A 121 1.18 4.26 7.69
CA GLN A 121 2.38 5.08 7.75
C GLN A 121 2.48 5.82 9.10
N ASN A 122 3.69 6.06 9.55
CA ASN A 122 3.96 6.64 10.87
C ASN A 122 4.82 7.92 10.75
N PHE A 123 4.35 8.83 9.89
CA PHE A 123 5.08 10.00 9.45
C PHE A 123 5.59 10.88 10.60
N TRP A 124 4.79 11.13 11.60
CA TRP A 124 5.16 12.05 12.68
C TRP A 124 6.25 11.54 13.62
N ASN A 125 6.52 10.23 13.66
CA ASN A 125 7.60 9.68 14.51
C ASN A 125 8.98 9.83 13.87
N ASP A 126 9.08 9.79 12.55
CA ASP A 126 10.32 9.97 11.81
C ASP A 126 10.05 10.61 10.44
N PRO A 127 9.76 11.93 10.41
CA PRO A 127 9.41 12.62 9.18
C PRO A 127 10.50 12.55 8.09
N GLU A 128 11.78 12.48 8.47
CA GLU A 128 12.88 12.40 7.51
C GLU A 128 12.90 11.07 6.78
N THR A 129 12.78 9.96 7.50
CA THR A 129 12.74 8.63 6.91
C THR A 129 11.49 8.46 6.05
N TRP A 130 10.33 8.94 6.49
CA TRP A 130 9.10 8.86 5.71
C TRP A 130 9.11 9.75 4.48
N THR A 131 9.69 10.96 4.56
CA THR A 131 9.88 11.84 3.39
C THR A 131 10.75 11.17 2.34
N ARG A 132 11.86 10.54 2.75
CA ARG A 132 12.72 9.77 1.84
C ARG A 132 11.99 8.57 1.23
N LEU A 133 11.21 7.84 2.03
CA LEU A 133 10.40 6.72 1.55
C LEU A 133 9.41 7.19 0.48
N TYR A 134 8.68 8.27 0.71
CA TYR A 134 7.74 8.83 -0.25
C TYR A 134 8.42 9.31 -1.53
N ALA A 135 9.55 10.01 -1.42
CA ALA A 135 10.32 10.47 -2.58
C ALA A 135 10.76 9.29 -3.45
N ASN A 136 11.29 8.23 -2.83
CA ASN A 136 11.72 7.03 -3.53
C ASN A 136 10.54 6.23 -4.10
N ALA A 137 9.40 6.18 -3.41
CA ALA A 137 8.17 5.59 -3.93
C ALA A 137 7.68 6.32 -5.19
N LEU A 138 7.61 7.65 -5.13
CA LEU A 138 7.22 8.47 -6.31
C LEU A 138 8.18 8.28 -7.49
N ALA A 139 9.49 8.17 -7.24
CA ALA A 139 10.49 7.91 -8.27
C ALA A 139 10.34 6.52 -8.94
N LYS A 140 9.69 5.56 -8.26
CA LYS A 140 9.38 4.23 -8.79
C LYS A 140 7.97 4.12 -9.37
N LEU A 141 7.16 5.16 -9.27
CA LEU A 141 5.80 5.16 -9.79
C LEU A 141 5.79 5.40 -11.30
N LYS A 142 5.05 4.60 -12.05
CA LYS A 142 4.81 4.85 -13.48
C LYS A 142 4.01 6.15 -13.69
N PRO A 143 4.11 6.80 -14.84
CA PRO A 143 3.39 8.07 -15.11
C PRO A 143 1.87 7.99 -14.89
N THR A 144 1.25 6.84 -15.19
CA THR A 144 -0.19 6.60 -14.98
C THR A 144 -0.48 5.92 -13.65
N GLY A 145 0.55 5.57 -12.88
CA GLY A 145 0.43 4.81 -11.63
C GLY A 145 -0.23 5.60 -10.50
N LYS A 146 -0.53 4.91 -9.42
CA LYS A 146 -1.08 5.48 -8.18
C LYS A 146 -0.27 5.04 -6.97
N LEU A 147 0.00 6.01 -6.09
CA LEU A 147 0.50 5.78 -4.74
C LEU A 147 -0.66 5.93 -3.77
N ALA A 148 -0.91 4.92 -2.95
CA ALA A 148 -1.94 4.95 -1.92
C ALA A 148 -1.31 4.84 -0.53
N ILE A 149 -1.80 5.66 0.40
CA ILE A 149 -1.41 5.61 1.82
C ILE A 149 -2.65 5.46 2.69
N THR A 150 -2.53 4.69 3.80
CA THR A 150 -3.50 4.75 4.90
C THR A 150 -2.86 5.27 6.17
N SER A 151 -3.67 5.78 7.09
CA SER A 151 -3.22 6.42 8.33
C SER A 151 -4.10 6.03 9.50
N TYR A 152 -3.54 6.01 10.71
CA TYR A 152 -4.27 5.78 11.94
C TYR A 152 -4.95 7.04 12.50
N PHE A 153 -4.40 8.23 12.25
CA PHE A 153 -4.80 9.49 12.88
C PHE A 153 -5.01 10.59 11.84
N ASP A 154 -5.88 11.55 12.15
CA ASP A 154 -6.20 12.69 11.28
C ASP A 154 -4.94 13.54 11.01
N ARG A 155 -4.26 14.00 12.09
CA ARG A 155 -3.06 14.85 11.95
C ARG A 155 -1.91 14.17 11.21
N GLU A 156 -1.70 12.90 11.46
CA GLU A 156 -0.68 12.10 10.77
C GLU A 156 -0.97 12.05 9.27
N HIS A 157 -2.25 11.84 8.93
CA HIS A 157 -2.71 11.82 7.55
C HIS A 157 -2.47 13.16 6.85
N ASP A 158 -2.83 14.26 7.50
CA ASP A 158 -2.63 15.62 6.96
C ASP A 158 -1.16 15.91 6.69
N LEU A 159 -0.26 15.55 7.63
CA LEU A 159 1.18 15.74 7.48
C LEU A 159 1.75 14.89 6.32
N ALA A 160 1.35 13.64 6.20
CA ALA A 160 1.77 12.76 5.11
C ALA A 160 1.28 13.27 3.75
N CYS A 161 0.02 13.71 3.67
CA CYS A 161 -0.56 14.30 2.47
C CYS A 161 0.15 15.60 2.06
N ALA A 162 0.48 16.47 3.03
CA ALA A 162 1.23 17.69 2.78
C ALA A 162 2.63 17.39 2.23
N CYS A 163 3.34 16.42 2.84
CA CYS A 163 4.65 15.99 2.39
C CYS A 163 4.62 15.47 0.94
N LEU A 164 3.69 14.57 0.61
CA LEU A 164 3.54 14.03 -0.75
C LEU A 164 3.25 15.13 -1.79
N LYS A 165 2.42 16.12 -1.43
CA LYS A 165 2.15 17.28 -2.30
C LYS A 165 3.41 18.14 -2.50
N GLN A 166 4.22 18.36 -1.46
CA GLN A 166 5.50 19.07 -1.54
C GLN A 166 6.51 18.33 -2.42
N LEU A 167 6.51 17.00 -2.40
CA LEU A 167 7.32 16.15 -3.28
C LEU A 167 6.81 16.12 -4.74
N GLY A 168 5.76 16.88 -5.06
CA GLY A 168 5.27 17.03 -6.43
C GLY A 168 4.16 16.04 -6.81
N ALA A 169 3.60 15.29 -5.88
CA ALA A 169 2.44 14.45 -6.17
C ALA A 169 1.12 15.25 -6.17
N ALA A 170 0.17 14.82 -6.97
CA ALA A 170 -1.20 15.31 -7.00
C ALA A 170 -2.11 14.34 -6.23
N CYS A 171 -2.83 14.82 -5.22
CA CYS A 171 -3.84 14.04 -4.52
C CYS A 171 -5.07 13.89 -5.44
N VAL A 172 -5.42 12.66 -5.79
CA VAL A 172 -6.55 12.33 -6.69
C VAL A 172 -7.75 11.73 -5.97
N ALA A 173 -7.56 11.24 -4.76
CA ALA A 173 -8.62 10.84 -3.83
C ALA A 173 -8.13 11.04 -2.39
N ASN A 174 -9.03 11.47 -1.50
CA ASN A 174 -8.76 11.59 -0.06
C ASN A 174 -10.06 11.28 0.68
N ILE A 175 -10.10 10.17 1.43
CA ILE A 175 -11.31 9.56 1.95
C ILE A 175 -11.14 9.26 3.43
N ALA A 176 -12.04 9.78 4.25
CA ALA A 176 -12.19 9.33 5.62
C ALA A 176 -12.97 8.00 5.63
N ASN A 177 -12.49 7.02 6.38
CA ASN A 177 -13.14 5.73 6.53
C ASN A 177 -14.17 5.75 7.68
N PRO A 178 -15.47 5.82 7.40
CA PRO A 178 -16.49 5.88 8.44
C PRO A 178 -16.64 4.57 9.22
N TYR A 179 -16.08 3.48 8.68
CA TYR A 179 -16.14 2.14 9.27
C TYR A 179 -14.83 1.71 9.94
N SER A 180 -13.88 2.64 10.10
CA SER A 180 -12.60 2.35 10.75
C SER A 180 -12.81 1.85 12.18
N ARG A 181 -12.09 0.80 12.57
CA ARG A 181 -12.15 0.26 13.92
C ARG A 181 -11.24 1.07 14.84
N ALA A 182 -11.82 1.66 15.90
CA ALA A 182 -11.04 2.34 16.94
C ALA A 182 -10.10 1.34 17.64
N LEU A 183 -8.94 1.84 18.06
CA LEU A 183 -7.95 1.11 18.84
C LEU A 183 -7.82 1.75 20.22
N ASP A 184 -7.80 0.90 21.25
CA ASP A 184 -7.80 1.37 22.66
C ASP A 184 -6.40 1.79 23.16
N ASP A 185 -5.34 1.54 22.37
CA ASP A 185 -3.95 1.82 22.73
C ASP A 185 -3.57 3.31 22.62
N ALA A 186 -4.36 4.12 21.90
CA ALA A 186 -4.16 5.57 21.83
C ALA A 186 -5.46 6.32 21.47
N PRO A 187 -5.74 7.48 22.09
CA PRO A 187 -6.89 8.30 21.78
C PRO A 187 -6.91 8.73 20.32
N GLY A 188 -8.06 8.57 19.66
CA GLY A 188 -8.25 8.96 18.27
C GLY A 188 -7.59 8.06 17.21
N LYS A 189 -6.94 6.96 17.64
CA LYS A 189 -6.36 5.96 16.75
C LYS A 189 -7.45 5.03 16.20
N SER A 190 -7.45 4.80 14.89
CA SER A 190 -8.29 3.77 14.27
C SER A 190 -7.65 3.18 13.03
N VAL A 191 -7.97 1.92 12.77
CA VAL A 191 -7.38 1.13 11.67
C VAL A 191 -7.86 1.68 10.32
N ASP A 192 -6.91 2.01 9.43
CA ASP A 192 -7.21 2.57 8.10
C ASP A 192 -8.21 3.74 8.17
N ARG A 193 -8.00 4.65 9.14
CA ARG A 193 -8.87 5.81 9.38
C ARG A 193 -9.05 6.71 8.16
N HIS A 194 -8.01 6.81 7.35
CA HIS A 194 -7.99 7.55 6.10
C HIS A 194 -7.31 6.74 5.00
N LEU A 195 -7.73 6.99 3.78
CA LEU A 195 -7.05 6.57 2.56
C LEU A 195 -6.84 7.79 1.67
N ALA A 196 -5.61 8.01 1.20
CA ALA A 196 -5.34 8.96 0.13
C ALA A 196 -4.63 8.31 -1.04
N LEU A 197 -5.02 8.68 -2.27
CA LEU A 197 -4.39 8.28 -3.51
C LEU A 197 -3.72 9.48 -4.17
N PHE A 198 -2.52 9.24 -4.68
CA PHE A 198 -1.72 10.24 -5.37
C PHE A 198 -1.29 9.75 -6.75
N SER A 199 -1.13 10.69 -7.67
CA SER A 199 -0.48 10.49 -8.98
C SER A 199 0.70 11.44 -9.13
N LEU A 200 1.60 11.14 -10.06
CA LEU A 200 2.58 12.13 -10.49
C LEU A 200 1.85 13.31 -11.14
N LYS A 201 2.32 14.54 -10.89
CA LYS A 201 1.82 15.69 -11.63
C LYS A 201 2.19 15.54 -13.10
N GLN A 202 1.23 15.66 -13.99
CA GLN A 202 1.52 15.76 -15.40
C GLN A 202 2.23 17.10 -15.63
N THR A 203 3.46 17.03 -16.12
CA THR A 203 4.14 18.22 -16.67
C THR A 203 3.39 18.55 -17.97
N THR A 204 2.57 19.59 -17.93
CA THR A 204 2.07 20.22 -19.17
C THR A 204 3.27 20.78 -19.89
N SER A 205 3.64 20.11 -20.98
CA SER A 205 4.62 20.62 -21.96
C SER A 205 4.02 21.75 -22.73
#